data_d6a32c8b379036e458552a6030c2b759
#
_entry.id   d6a32c8b379036e458552a6030c2b759
#
_cell.length_a   1.000
_cell.length_b   1.000
_cell.length_c   1.000
_cell.angle_alpha   90.00
_cell.angle_beta   90.00
_cell.angle_gamma   90.00
#
_symmetry.space_group_name_H-M   'P 1'
#
loop_
_entity.id
_entity.type
_entity.pdbx_description
1 polymer ?
#
loop_
_entity_poly.entity_id
_entity_poly.type
_entity_poly.pdbx_seq_one_letter_code
_entity_poly.pdbx_strand_id
1 'polypeptide(L)'
;MRMTTEEAFVKVLQRHGIEHAFGIIGSAFMPISDLFPKAGITFWDCAHEGSGGMMADGYTRATGKMSMMIAQNGPGITNFVTAVKTAYWNHTPLLLVTPQAANKTIGQGGFQEVEQMAAFKDMVAYQEELRDPSRIVEVLNRVITNARRASAPAQINVPRDVWTQVIDVALPDPVEFERPAGGEAAIAQAAELLSGARFPVILNGAGVVLAGAIPASMALAERLSAPVCVGYQHNDAFPGSHPLFAGPLGYNGSKAGMELIAKADVVLALGTRLNPFSTLPGYGIDYWPKGAKIIQVDINPDRIGLTKTISVGIVGDAKKVAEAILAQLSGTAGDEGRAAREATVAQTKSAWAQQLASMDHEDDDPGTTWNERARAAKPEWMSPRMAWRAIQAALPKEAIISSDIGNNCAIGNAYPSFETGRKYLAPGLFGPCGYGLPSIVGAKIGCPDTPVVGFAGDGAFGIAVTELTAIGRPEWPAITQVVFRNYQWGAEKRNSTLWYDDNFVGTELDEGVSYAAIARACGLQGVVARTMEELTEALRQAITDQMEHGKTTLIEAMINQELGEPFRRDAMKKPVEVAGIDPADMRPQTVA
;
A
#
# COMPACT_ATOMS: atom_id res chain seq x y z
N MET A 1 -11.81 -23.27 -32.43
CA MET A 1 -12.72 -24.05 -31.57
C MET A 1 -14.02 -23.27 -31.45
N ARG A 2 -15.17 -23.95 -31.63
CA ARG A 2 -16.48 -23.33 -31.48
C ARG A 2 -16.91 -23.37 -30.01
N MET A 3 -17.21 -22.21 -29.42
CA MET A 3 -17.62 -22.05 -28.03
C MET A 3 -18.41 -20.75 -27.84
N THR A 4 -18.99 -20.55 -26.68
CA THR A 4 -19.66 -19.27 -26.37
C THR A 4 -18.64 -18.20 -25.95
N THR A 5 -19.03 -16.94 -26.02
CA THR A 5 -18.17 -15.81 -25.63
C THR A 5 -17.76 -15.87 -24.17
N GLU A 6 -18.67 -16.24 -23.26
CA GLU A 6 -18.39 -16.43 -21.84
C GLU A 6 -17.44 -17.59 -21.57
N GLU A 7 -17.56 -18.72 -22.32
CA GLU A 7 -16.60 -19.83 -22.23
C GLU A 7 -15.20 -19.38 -22.67
N ALA A 8 -15.11 -18.64 -23.77
CA ALA A 8 -13.85 -18.11 -24.28
C ALA A 8 -13.20 -17.16 -23.26
N PHE A 9 -13.99 -16.25 -22.67
CA PHE A 9 -13.53 -15.32 -21.65
C PHE A 9 -12.91 -16.06 -20.45
N VAL A 10 -13.66 -16.99 -19.88
CA VAL A 10 -13.22 -17.74 -18.69
C VAL A 10 -11.99 -18.62 -18.98
N LYS A 11 -11.90 -19.22 -20.17
CA LYS A 11 -10.72 -19.99 -20.60
C LYS A 11 -9.46 -19.12 -20.73
N VAL A 12 -9.59 -17.86 -21.15
CA VAL A 12 -8.47 -16.91 -21.15
C VAL A 12 -8.04 -16.60 -19.72
N LEU A 13 -8.97 -16.36 -18.79
CA LEU A 13 -8.64 -16.17 -17.38
C LEU A 13 -7.85 -17.34 -16.81
N GLN A 14 -8.30 -18.59 -17.06
CA GLN A 14 -7.59 -19.81 -16.63
C GLN A 14 -6.16 -19.88 -17.17
N ARG A 15 -5.97 -19.60 -18.47
CA ARG A 15 -4.62 -19.62 -19.09
C ARG A 15 -3.68 -18.57 -18.48
N HIS A 16 -4.23 -17.46 -18.01
CA HIS A 16 -3.49 -16.42 -17.32
C HIS A 16 -3.31 -16.69 -15.82
N GLY A 17 -3.85 -17.77 -15.27
CA GLY A 17 -3.76 -18.09 -13.85
C GLY A 17 -4.53 -17.12 -12.95
N ILE A 18 -5.63 -16.54 -13.44
CA ILE A 18 -6.51 -15.67 -12.63
C ILE A 18 -7.53 -16.59 -11.93
N GLU A 19 -7.32 -16.80 -10.64
CA GLU A 19 -8.07 -17.76 -9.81
C GLU A 19 -9.07 -17.06 -8.88
N HIS A 20 -9.00 -15.73 -8.71
CA HIS A 20 -9.85 -14.98 -7.78
C HIS A 20 -10.44 -13.73 -8.42
N ALA A 21 -11.73 -13.52 -8.18
CA ALA A 21 -12.50 -12.34 -8.56
C ALA A 21 -13.14 -11.71 -7.31
N PHE A 22 -13.14 -10.40 -7.23
CA PHE A 22 -13.65 -9.63 -6.10
C PHE A 22 -14.70 -8.61 -6.55
N GLY A 23 -15.80 -8.50 -5.81
CA GLY A 23 -16.84 -7.53 -6.08
C GLY A 23 -18.19 -7.92 -5.51
N ILE A 24 -19.26 -7.37 -6.05
CA ILE A 24 -20.65 -7.75 -5.74
C ILE A 24 -21.29 -8.30 -7.00
N ILE A 25 -22.02 -9.43 -6.85
CA ILE A 25 -22.68 -10.09 -7.98
C ILE A 25 -23.65 -9.16 -8.69
N GLY A 26 -23.67 -9.24 -10.02
CA GLY A 26 -24.55 -8.43 -10.83
C GLY A 26 -25.02 -9.12 -12.10
N SER A 27 -26.25 -8.84 -12.52
CA SER A 27 -26.86 -9.49 -13.69
C SER A 27 -26.12 -9.22 -15.02
N ALA A 28 -25.34 -8.16 -15.09
CA ALA A 28 -24.62 -7.78 -16.31
C ALA A 28 -23.45 -8.74 -16.66
N PHE A 29 -22.99 -9.55 -15.69
CA PHE A 29 -21.91 -10.51 -15.90
C PHE A 29 -22.25 -11.94 -15.43
N MET A 30 -23.50 -12.23 -15.09
CA MET A 30 -23.94 -13.59 -14.72
C MET A 30 -23.49 -14.68 -15.70
N PRO A 31 -23.49 -14.48 -17.03
CA PRO A 31 -23.05 -15.52 -17.95
C PRO A 31 -21.61 -16.00 -17.71
N ILE A 32 -20.69 -15.13 -17.29
CA ILE A 32 -19.32 -15.55 -16.96
C ILE A 32 -19.21 -16.05 -15.52
N SER A 33 -19.92 -15.44 -14.55
CA SER A 33 -19.85 -15.88 -13.14
C SER A 33 -20.44 -17.27 -12.90
N ASP A 34 -21.42 -17.68 -13.69
CA ASP A 34 -21.94 -19.07 -13.68
C ASP A 34 -20.85 -20.11 -13.99
N LEU A 35 -19.87 -19.74 -14.80
CA LEU A 35 -18.76 -20.60 -15.18
C LEU A 35 -17.59 -20.59 -14.18
N PHE A 36 -17.50 -19.62 -13.28
CA PHE A 36 -16.36 -19.48 -12.36
C PHE A 36 -16.07 -20.74 -11.54
N PRO A 37 -17.04 -21.38 -10.86
CA PRO A 37 -16.76 -22.58 -10.08
C PRO A 37 -16.21 -23.73 -10.94
N LYS A 38 -16.73 -23.91 -12.16
CA LYS A 38 -16.25 -24.94 -13.12
C LYS A 38 -14.84 -24.65 -13.64
N ALA A 39 -14.44 -23.38 -13.62
CA ALA A 39 -13.14 -22.91 -14.07
C ALA A 39 -12.08 -22.85 -12.95
N GLY A 40 -12.46 -23.14 -11.71
CA GLY A 40 -11.58 -23.00 -10.55
C GLY A 40 -11.37 -21.54 -10.12
N ILE A 41 -12.30 -20.66 -10.50
CA ILE A 41 -12.26 -19.24 -10.11
C ILE A 41 -13.20 -19.05 -8.92
N THR A 42 -12.69 -18.54 -7.81
CA THR A 42 -13.48 -18.16 -6.65
C THR A 42 -13.93 -16.71 -6.76
N PHE A 43 -15.24 -16.49 -6.67
CA PHE A 43 -15.81 -15.14 -6.56
C PHE A 43 -16.01 -14.79 -5.09
N TRP A 44 -15.40 -13.70 -4.66
CA TRP A 44 -15.48 -13.17 -3.29
C TRP A 44 -16.50 -12.03 -3.26
N ASP A 45 -17.69 -12.34 -2.76
CA ASP A 45 -18.80 -11.40 -2.65
C ASP A 45 -18.66 -10.52 -1.40
N CYS A 46 -18.06 -9.33 -1.60
CA CYS A 46 -17.78 -8.35 -0.55
C CYS A 46 -19.04 -7.54 -0.15
N ALA A 47 -18.95 -6.77 0.93
CA ALA A 47 -20.04 -5.88 1.35
C ALA A 47 -20.06 -4.54 0.57
N HIS A 48 -18.90 -4.13 0.04
CA HIS A 48 -18.76 -2.93 -0.79
C HIS A 48 -17.66 -3.14 -1.85
N GLU A 49 -17.93 -2.77 -3.10
CA GLU A 49 -17.00 -3.02 -4.21
C GLU A 49 -15.63 -2.34 -4.01
N GLY A 50 -15.60 -1.15 -3.43
CA GLY A 50 -14.35 -0.47 -3.09
C GLY A 50 -13.45 -1.33 -2.20
N SER A 51 -14.01 -1.98 -1.20
CA SER A 51 -13.30 -2.96 -0.37
C SER A 51 -12.89 -4.19 -1.16
N GLY A 52 -13.77 -4.72 -2.02
CA GLY A 52 -13.44 -5.83 -2.93
C GLY A 52 -12.22 -5.51 -3.81
N GLY A 53 -12.13 -4.28 -4.33
CA GLY A 53 -10.97 -3.83 -5.09
C GLY A 53 -9.69 -3.74 -4.25
N MET A 54 -9.79 -3.34 -2.98
CA MET A 54 -8.65 -3.34 -2.06
C MET A 54 -8.24 -4.75 -1.62
N MET A 55 -9.19 -5.71 -1.54
CA MET A 55 -8.90 -7.14 -1.37
C MET A 55 -8.11 -7.68 -2.56
N ALA A 56 -8.50 -7.32 -3.79
CA ALA A 56 -7.78 -7.68 -5.00
C ALA A 56 -6.35 -7.15 -5.01
N ASP A 57 -6.13 -5.89 -4.59
CA ASP A 57 -4.80 -5.29 -4.43
C ASP A 57 -3.98 -6.06 -3.39
N GLY A 58 -4.55 -6.34 -2.22
CA GLY A 58 -3.89 -7.10 -1.14
C GLY A 58 -3.48 -8.51 -1.56
N TYR A 59 -4.37 -9.25 -2.22
CA TYR A 59 -4.08 -10.57 -2.79
C TYR A 59 -2.91 -10.52 -3.77
N THR A 60 -2.98 -9.62 -4.75
CA THR A 60 -1.97 -9.54 -5.81
C THR A 60 -0.61 -9.09 -5.27
N ARG A 61 -0.58 -8.16 -4.33
CA ARG A 61 0.67 -7.71 -3.70
C ARG A 61 1.31 -8.79 -2.84
N ALA A 62 0.52 -9.53 -2.06
CA ALA A 62 1.04 -10.60 -1.21
C ALA A 62 1.55 -11.79 -2.03
N THR A 63 0.85 -12.17 -3.10
CA THR A 63 1.16 -13.38 -3.88
C THR A 63 2.01 -13.15 -5.12
N GLY A 64 1.93 -11.95 -5.73
CA GLY A 64 2.44 -11.69 -7.07
C GLY A 64 1.54 -12.23 -8.20
N LYS A 65 0.44 -12.91 -7.89
CA LYS A 65 -0.54 -13.42 -8.86
C LYS A 65 -1.58 -12.34 -9.18
N MET A 66 -1.96 -12.22 -10.44
CA MET A 66 -3.01 -11.29 -10.85
C MET A 66 -4.38 -11.79 -10.40
N SER A 67 -5.22 -10.87 -9.92
CA SER A 67 -6.63 -11.09 -9.63
C SER A 67 -7.54 -10.17 -10.44
N MET A 68 -8.84 -10.31 -10.28
CA MET A 68 -9.85 -9.59 -11.07
C MET A 68 -10.83 -8.84 -10.17
N MET A 69 -11.17 -7.62 -10.57
CA MET A 69 -12.28 -6.82 -10.02
C MET A 69 -13.44 -6.85 -11.01
N ILE A 70 -14.64 -7.16 -10.54
CA ILE A 70 -15.85 -7.18 -11.36
C ILE A 70 -17.09 -6.91 -10.51
N ALA A 71 -18.00 -6.09 -11.00
CA ALA A 71 -19.28 -5.80 -10.36
C ALA A 71 -20.36 -5.42 -11.38
N GLN A 72 -21.56 -5.12 -10.91
CA GLN A 72 -22.64 -4.63 -11.75
C GLN A 72 -22.25 -3.31 -12.43
N ASN A 73 -22.62 -3.14 -13.69
CA ASN A 73 -22.40 -1.90 -14.43
C ASN A 73 -22.99 -0.66 -13.72
N GLY A 74 -22.41 0.48 -13.99
CA GLY A 74 -22.81 1.75 -13.36
C GLY A 74 -22.38 1.84 -11.90
N PRO A 75 -23.29 1.80 -10.91
CA PRO A 75 -22.98 2.07 -9.51
C PRO A 75 -21.94 1.12 -8.92
N GLY A 76 -22.00 -0.19 -9.22
CA GLY A 76 -21.01 -1.15 -8.72
C GLY A 76 -19.62 -0.87 -9.26
N ILE A 77 -19.50 -0.62 -10.56
CA ILE A 77 -18.21 -0.29 -11.19
C ILE A 77 -17.65 1.03 -10.68
N THR A 78 -18.46 2.05 -10.51
CA THR A 78 -17.99 3.37 -10.01
C THR A 78 -17.48 3.30 -8.57
N ASN A 79 -17.95 2.36 -7.75
CA ASN A 79 -17.42 2.13 -6.40
C ASN A 79 -15.97 1.61 -6.40
N PHE A 80 -15.46 1.06 -7.51
CA PHE A 80 -14.05 0.65 -7.62
C PHE A 80 -13.06 1.80 -7.84
N VAL A 81 -13.49 3.00 -8.15
CA VAL A 81 -12.63 4.13 -8.56
C VAL A 81 -11.44 4.31 -7.60
N THR A 82 -11.70 4.39 -6.30
CA THR A 82 -10.64 4.55 -5.29
C THR A 82 -9.68 3.35 -5.27
N ALA A 83 -10.19 2.13 -5.34
CA ALA A 83 -9.38 0.92 -5.30
C ALA A 83 -8.50 0.77 -6.56
N VAL A 84 -9.04 1.06 -7.74
CA VAL A 84 -8.28 1.04 -9.00
C VAL A 84 -7.14 2.04 -8.97
N LYS A 85 -7.39 3.28 -8.51
CA LYS A 85 -6.33 4.29 -8.40
C LYS A 85 -5.28 3.91 -7.35
N THR A 86 -5.69 3.29 -6.25
CA THR A 86 -4.78 2.73 -5.23
C THR A 86 -3.86 1.69 -5.85
N ALA A 87 -4.42 0.71 -6.55
CA ALA A 87 -3.66 -0.34 -7.23
C ALA A 87 -2.71 0.24 -8.31
N TYR A 88 -3.14 1.26 -9.05
CA TYR A 88 -2.29 1.96 -10.02
C TYR A 88 -1.05 2.58 -9.35
N TRP A 89 -1.23 3.25 -8.22
CA TRP A 89 -0.12 3.85 -7.47
C TRP A 89 0.74 2.83 -6.73
N ASN A 90 0.19 1.66 -6.38
CA ASN A 90 0.90 0.55 -5.76
C ASN A 90 1.63 -0.35 -6.78
N HIS A 91 1.52 -0.06 -8.08
CA HIS A 91 2.08 -0.89 -9.15
C HIS A 91 1.56 -2.33 -9.13
N THR A 92 0.27 -2.50 -8.84
CA THR A 92 -0.41 -3.79 -8.76
C THR A 92 -1.09 -4.11 -10.07
N PRO A 93 -0.67 -5.15 -10.81
CA PRO A 93 -1.35 -5.57 -12.03
C PRO A 93 -2.67 -6.24 -11.68
N LEU A 94 -3.79 -5.62 -12.07
CA LEU A 94 -5.14 -6.11 -11.84
C LEU A 94 -5.96 -6.07 -13.12
N LEU A 95 -6.87 -7.02 -13.29
CA LEU A 95 -7.87 -6.99 -14.34
C LEU A 95 -9.15 -6.33 -13.81
N LEU A 96 -9.50 -5.16 -14.36
CA LEU A 96 -10.80 -4.53 -14.13
C LEU A 96 -11.75 -4.92 -15.26
N VAL A 97 -12.77 -5.71 -14.94
CA VAL A 97 -13.84 -6.08 -15.87
C VAL A 97 -15.05 -5.19 -15.62
N THR A 98 -15.40 -4.36 -16.57
CA THR A 98 -16.53 -3.44 -16.47
C THR A 98 -17.63 -3.87 -17.45
N PRO A 99 -18.63 -4.64 -16.96
CA PRO A 99 -19.84 -4.89 -17.75
C PRO A 99 -20.50 -3.55 -18.11
N GLN A 100 -21.10 -3.45 -19.31
CA GLN A 100 -21.70 -2.21 -19.81
C GLN A 100 -23.14 -2.48 -20.27
N ALA A 101 -23.93 -1.42 -20.39
CA ALA A 101 -25.21 -1.46 -21.06
C ALA A 101 -25.08 -2.09 -22.45
N ALA A 102 -26.13 -2.71 -22.96
CA ALA A 102 -26.11 -3.34 -24.28
C ALA A 102 -25.87 -2.33 -25.40
N ASN A 103 -25.08 -2.68 -26.41
CA ASN A 103 -24.85 -1.83 -27.58
C ASN A 103 -26.15 -1.32 -28.24
N LYS A 104 -27.23 -2.13 -28.16
CA LYS A 104 -28.56 -1.75 -28.69
C LYS A 104 -29.19 -0.56 -27.97
N THR A 105 -28.78 -0.24 -26.74
CA THR A 105 -29.45 0.73 -25.87
C THR A 105 -28.52 1.82 -25.35
N ILE A 106 -27.23 1.77 -25.64
CA ILE A 106 -26.26 2.81 -25.28
C ILE A 106 -26.71 4.16 -25.87
N GLY A 107 -26.68 5.21 -25.05
CA GLY A 107 -27.09 6.57 -25.42
C GLY A 107 -28.59 6.83 -25.29
N GLN A 108 -29.37 5.84 -24.85
CA GLN A 108 -30.82 5.99 -24.64
C GLN A 108 -31.22 6.24 -23.18
N GLY A 109 -30.22 6.41 -22.27
CA GLY A 109 -30.45 6.53 -20.83
C GLY A 109 -30.91 5.20 -20.22
N GLY A 110 -30.31 4.10 -20.63
CA GLY A 110 -30.59 2.76 -20.13
C GLY A 110 -30.29 2.61 -18.64
N PHE A 111 -30.89 1.59 -18.00
CA PHE A 111 -30.68 1.33 -16.57
C PHE A 111 -29.20 1.14 -16.26
N GLN A 112 -28.69 1.94 -15.30
CA GLN A 112 -27.28 1.93 -14.85
C GLN A 112 -26.25 2.19 -15.95
N GLU A 113 -26.61 2.87 -17.01
CA GLU A 113 -25.71 3.33 -18.05
C GLU A 113 -24.81 4.47 -17.53
N VAL A 114 -23.50 4.35 -17.74
CA VAL A 114 -22.51 5.40 -17.46
C VAL A 114 -21.27 5.21 -18.33
N GLU A 115 -20.57 6.30 -18.63
CA GLU A 115 -19.30 6.27 -19.39
C GLU A 115 -18.15 5.71 -18.54
N GLN A 116 -18.10 4.38 -18.40
CA GLN A 116 -17.13 3.69 -17.54
C GLN A 116 -15.68 3.83 -18.01
N MET A 117 -15.47 3.90 -19.33
CA MET A 117 -14.12 4.09 -19.88
C MET A 117 -13.56 5.48 -19.49
N ALA A 118 -14.38 6.52 -19.53
CA ALA A 118 -13.96 7.86 -19.12
C ALA A 118 -13.65 7.93 -17.62
N ALA A 119 -14.42 7.21 -16.79
CA ALA A 119 -14.25 7.20 -15.33
C ALA A 119 -12.87 6.67 -14.90
N PHE A 120 -12.28 5.72 -15.64
CA PHE A 120 -11.00 5.10 -15.28
C PHE A 120 -9.81 5.53 -16.14
N LYS A 121 -9.98 6.49 -17.04
CA LYS A 121 -8.99 6.86 -18.06
C LYS A 121 -7.57 7.16 -17.52
N ASP A 122 -7.45 7.84 -16.38
CA ASP A 122 -6.15 8.17 -15.75
C ASP A 122 -5.76 7.22 -14.61
N MET A 123 -6.52 6.13 -14.42
CA MET A 123 -6.38 5.19 -13.31
C MET A 123 -5.92 3.80 -13.73
N VAL A 124 -5.88 3.54 -15.03
CA VAL A 124 -5.46 2.27 -15.62
C VAL A 124 -4.34 2.49 -16.63
N ALA A 125 -3.46 1.50 -16.78
CA ALA A 125 -2.38 1.56 -17.76
C ALA A 125 -2.86 1.31 -19.18
N TYR A 126 -3.96 0.61 -19.33
CA TYR A 126 -4.58 0.28 -20.61
C TYR A 126 -6.08 0.06 -20.44
N GLN A 127 -6.87 0.44 -21.42
CA GLN A 127 -8.31 0.15 -21.44
C GLN A 127 -8.79 -0.12 -22.87
N GLU A 128 -9.70 -1.06 -23.01
CA GLU A 128 -10.33 -1.38 -24.30
C GLU A 128 -11.78 -1.85 -24.11
N GLU A 129 -12.66 -1.41 -25.03
CA GLU A 129 -14.03 -1.90 -25.10
C GLU A 129 -14.14 -3.02 -26.13
N LEU A 130 -14.81 -4.09 -25.75
CA LEU A 130 -15.09 -5.22 -26.64
C LEU A 130 -16.27 -4.87 -27.56
N ARG A 131 -15.98 -4.57 -28.83
CA ARG A 131 -16.98 -4.18 -29.84
C ARG A 131 -17.46 -5.32 -30.73
N ASP A 132 -16.64 -6.36 -30.88
CA ASP A 132 -16.94 -7.54 -31.68
C ASP A 132 -16.74 -8.80 -30.84
N PRO A 133 -17.79 -9.61 -30.62
CA PRO A 133 -17.72 -10.83 -29.84
C PRO A 133 -16.62 -11.81 -30.28
N SER A 134 -16.34 -11.89 -31.59
CA SER A 134 -15.31 -12.78 -32.15
C SER A 134 -13.88 -12.41 -31.71
N ARG A 135 -13.67 -11.18 -31.23
CA ARG A 135 -12.37 -10.65 -30.78
C ARG A 135 -12.15 -10.79 -29.26
N ILE A 136 -13.06 -11.41 -28.53
CA ILE A 136 -13.00 -11.48 -27.05
C ILE A 136 -11.67 -12.04 -26.54
N VAL A 137 -11.14 -13.09 -27.17
CA VAL A 137 -9.87 -13.71 -26.79
C VAL A 137 -8.70 -12.76 -27.04
N GLU A 138 -8.67 -12.11 -28.22
CA GLU A 138 -7.62 -11.15 -28.60
C GLU A 138 -7.59 -9.96 -27.66
N VAL A 139 -8.75 -9.33 -27.42
CA VAL A 139 -8.87 -8.12 -26.59
C VAL A 139 -8.50 -8.43 -25.13
N LEU A 140 -9.04 -9.50 -24.56
CA LEU A 140 -8.77 -9.86 -23.17
C LEU A 140 -7.29 -10.21 -22.94
N ASN A 141 -6.65 -10.97 -23.84
CA ASN A 141 -5.21 -11.24 -23.77
C ASN A 141 -4.40 -9.94 -23.82
N ARG A 142 -4.77 -9.00 -24.68
CA ARG A 142 -4.09 -7.70 -24.80
C ARG A 142 -4.22 -6.87 -23.53
N VAL A 143 -5.40 -6.81 -22.93
CA VAL A 143 -5.66 -6.09 -21.67
C VAL A 143 -4.82 -6.67 -20.55
N ILE A 144 -4.87 -7.99 -20.34
CA ILE A 144 -4.10 -8.68 -19.28
C ILE A 144 -2.59 -8.50 -19.48
N THR A 145 -2.10 -8.64 -20.72
CA THR A 145 -0.69 -8.46 -21.05
C THR A 145 -0.20 -7.05 -20.75
N ASN A 146 -1.01 -6.02 -21.07
CA ASN A 146 -0.67 -4.63 -20.76
C ASN A 146 -0.66 -4.37 -19.25
N ALA A 147 -1.61 -4.92 -18.48
CA ALA A 147 -1.59 -4.82 -17.03
C ALA A 147 -0.28 -5.37 -16.41
N ARG A 148 0.14 -6.56 -16.85
CA ARG A 148 1.38 -7.20 -16.38
C ARG A 148 2.63 -6.42 -16.78
N ARG A 149 2.70 -5.97 -18.03
CA ARG A 149 3.85 -5.21 -18.55
C ARG A 149 4.02 -3.88 -17.85
N ALA A 150 2.92 -3.17 -17.60
CA ALA A 150 2.93 -1.88 -16.93
C ALA A 150 3.01 -1.98 -15.40
N SER A 151 2.81 -3.19 -14.82
CA SER A 151 2.61 -3.36 -13.37
C SER A 151 1.54 -2.40 -12.85
N ALA A 152 0.35 -2.43 -13.44
CA ALA A 152 -0.76 -1.53 -13.11
C ALA A 152 -2.10 -2.14 -13.57
N PRO A 153 -3.25 -1.69 -13.05
CA PRO A 153 -4.55 -2.14 -13.50
C PRO A 153 -4.77 -1.88 -15.00
N ALA A 154 -5.51 -2.76 -15.65
CA ALA A 154 -6.03 -2.54 -16.99
C ALA A 154 -7.51 -2.93 -17.07
N GLN A 155 -8.27 -2.23 -17.90
CA GLN A 155 -9.73 -2.34 -18.01
C GLN A 155 -10.15 -2.98 -19.31
N ILE A 156 -11.06 -3.95 -19.22
CA ILE A 156 -11.88 -4.40 -20.36
C ILE A 156 -13.33 -3.99 -20.12
N ASN A 157 -13.91 -3.23 -21.04
CA ASN A 157 -15.31 -2.85 -21.03
C ASN A 157 -16.11 -3.78 -21.92
N VAL A 158 -17.16 -4.44 -21.38
CA VAL A 158 -17.87 -5.49 -22.09
C VAL A 158 -19.37 -5.20 -22.12
N PRO A 159 -19.92 -4.76 -23.26
CA PRO A 159 -21.36 -4.62 -23.43
C PRO A 159 -22.09 -5.95 -23.19
N ARG A 160 -23.18 -5.91 -22.43
CA ARG A 160 -23.87 -7.14 -21.97
C ARG A 160 -24.47 -8.00 -23.10
N ASP A 161 -24.71 -7.43 -24.28
CA ASP A 161 -25.22 -8.15 -25.45
C ASP A 161 -24.11 -8.89 -26.26
N VAL A 162 -22.87 -8.82 -25.79
CA VAL A 162 -21.76 -9.65 -26.27
C VAL A 162 -21.84 -11.07 -25.73
N TRP A 163 -22.42 -11.28 -24.56
CA TRP A 163 -22.54 -12.60 -23.95
C TRP A 163 -23.50 -13.52 -24.71
N THR A 164 -23.34 -14.83 -24.51
CA THR A 164 -24.16 -15.92 -25.08
C THR A 164 -24.06 -16.08 -26.61
N GLN A 165 -23.11 -15.40 -27.24
CA GLN A 165 -22.87 -15.55 -28.67
C GLN A 165 -21.92 -16.72 -28.94
N VAL A 166 -22.21 -17.49 -29.99
CA VAL A 166 -21.36 -18.62 -30.41
C VAL A 166 -20.33 -18.10 -31.42
N ILE A 167 -19.06 -18.32 -31.10
CA ILE A 167 -17.92 -17.84 -31.88
C ILE A 167 -16.98 -18.99 -32.24
N ASP A 168 -16.15 -18.80 -33.26
CA ASP A 168 -15.07 -19.72 -33.58
C ASP A 168 -13.73 -19.01 -33.33
N VAL A 169 -12.98 -19.47 -32.33
CA VAL A 169 -11.77 -18.81 -31.84
C VAL A 169 -10.62 -19.79 -31.60
N ALA A 170 -9.40 -19.29 -31.68
CA ALA A 170 -8.21 -19.91 -31.14
C ALA A 170 -7.96 -19.39 -29.72
N LEU A 171 -7.41 -20.25 -28.86
CA LEU A 171 -6.98 -19.91 -27.50
C LEU A 171 -5.45 -19.98 -27.45
N PRO A 172 -4.72 -18.90 -27.77
CA PRO A 172 -3.26 -18.90 -27.70
C PRO A 172 -2.80 -18.96 -26.23
N ASP A 173 -1.59 -19.45 -26.02
CA ASP A 173 -0.94 -19.34 -24.71
C ASP A 173 -0.57 -17.89 -24.41
N PRO A 174 -0.52 -17.49 -23.12
CA PRO A 174 -0.07 -16.18 -22.73
C PRO A 174 1.35 -15.89 -23.22
N VAL A 175 1.57 -14.67 -23.73
CA VAL A 175 2.91 -14.24 -24.14
C VAL A 175 3.71 -13.87 -22.91
N GLU A 176 4.86 -14.54 -22.73
CA GLU A 176 5.87 -14.11 -21.76
C GLU A 176 6.75 -13.06 -22.40
N PHE A 177 7.17 -12.07 -21.64
CA PHE A 177 8.10 -11.04 -22.08
C PHE A 177 9.20 -10.81 -21.05
N GLU A 178 10.38 -10.61 -21.54
CA GLU A 178 11.54 -10.34 -20.71
C GLU A 178 11.53 -8.89 -20.23
N ARG A 179 11.84 -8.68 -18.94
CA ARG A 179 12.01 -7.33 -18.39
C ARG A 179 13.38 -6.77 -18.80
N PRO A 180 13.48 -5.44 -19.05
CA PRO A 180 14.75 -4.83 -19.49
C PRO A 180 15.82 -4.96 -18.42
N ALA A 181 17.06 -5.24 -18.86
CA ALA A 181 18.22 -5.40 -17.98
C ALA A 181 19.00 -4.10 -17.74
N GLY A 182 18.57 -2.96 -18.31
CA GLY A 182 19.31 -1.70 -18.32
C GLY A 182 20.30 -1.60 -19.47
N GLY A 183 20.76 -0.37 -19.76
CA GLY A 183 21.77 -0.09 -20.78
C GLY A 183 23.19 -0.33 -20.24
N GLU A 184 24.04 -1.02 -20.99
CA GLU A 184 25.41 -1.37 -20.60
C GLU A 184 26.25 -0.15 -20.17
N ALA A 185 26.21 0.95 -20.93
CA ALA A 185 26.94 2.16 -20.62
C ALA A 185 26.49 2.83 -19.30
N ALA A 186 25.17 2.86 -19.04
CA ALA A 186 24.64 3.42 -17.81
C ALA A 186 24.97 2.53 -16.59
N ILE A 187 24.97 1.22 -16.76
CA ILE A 187 25.39 0.27 -15.72
C ILE A 187 26.88 0.45 -15.39
N ALA A 188 27.75 0.58 -16.41
CA ALA A 188 29.19 0.82 -16.23
C ALA A 188 29.44 2.15 -15.49
N GLN A 189 28.74 3.21 -15.86
CA GLN A 189 28.83 4.51 -15.18
C GLN A 189 28.36 4.43 -13.72
N ALA A 190 27.28 3.69 -13.45
CA ALA A 190 26.79 3.46 -12.09
C ALA A 190 27.82 2.68 -11.25
N ALA A 191 28.41 1.63 -11.80
CA ALA A 191 29.45 0.83 -11.13
C ALA A 191 30.70 1.66 -10.83
N GLU A 192 31.12 2.54 -11.76
CA GLU A 192 32.24 3.47 -11.57
C GLU A 192 31.97 4.44 -10.40
N LEU A 193 30.79 5.10 -10.40
CA LEU A 193 30.41 6.02 -9.33
C LEU A 193 30.37 5.33 -7.96
N LEU A 194 29.80 4.12 -7.89
CA LEU A 194 29.72 3.35 -6.64
C LEU A 194 31.09 2.84 -6.19
N SER A 195 31.97 2.47 -7.12
CA SER A 195 33.35 2.04 -6.80
C SER A 195 34.20 3.15 -6.20
N GLY A 196 33.97 4.40 -6.62
CA GLY A 196 34.67 5.59 -6.12
C GLY A 196 33.99 6.27 -4.92
N ALA A 197 32.86 5.76 -4.46
CA ALA A 197 32.08 6.40 -3.40
C ALA A 197 32.74 6.24 -2.03
N ARG A 198 32.80 7.33 -1.25
CA ARG A 198 33.27 7.34 0.14
C ARG A 198 32.19 6.91 1.13
N PHE A 199 30.94 7.33 0.86
CA PHE A 199 29.77 6.99 1.68
C PHE A 199 28.57 6.67 0.77
N PRO A 200 28.59 5.50 0.08
CA PRO A 200 27.47 5.08 -0.73
C PRO A 200 26.28 4.72 0.15
N VAL A 201 25.05 5.05 -0.30
CA VAL A 201 23.80 4.64 0.34
C VAL A 201 22.89 4.02 -0.70
N ILE A 202 22.21 2.93 -0.34
CA ILE A 202 21.19 2.31 -1.19
C ILE A 202 19.81 2.72 -0.65
N LEU A 203 18.92 3.17 -1.53
CA LEU A 203 17.53 3.46 -1.22
C LEU A 203 16.62 2.50 -2.01
N ASN A 204 16.10 1.49 -1.33
CA ASN A 204 15.20 0.52 -1.91
C ASN A 204 13.75 1.02 -1.91
N GLY A 205 13.05 0.86 -3.04
CA GLY A 205 11.62 1.12 -3.15
C GLY A 205 10.81 -0.13 -3.45
N ALA A 206 9.53 0.04 -3.78
CA ALA A 206 8.60 -1.02 -4.15
C ALA A 206 9.14 -1.95 -5.26
N GLY A 207 9.89 -1.39 -6.22
CA GLY A 207 10.46 -2.16 -7.32
C GLY A 207 11.41 -3.28 -6.87
N VAL A 208 12.07 -3.12 -5.72
CA VAL A 208 12.93 -4.18 -5.15
C VAL A 208 12.09 -5.38 -4.69
N VAL A 209 10.95 -5.13 -4.06
CA VAL A 209 10.01 -6.17 -3.63
C VAL A 209 9.36 -6.85 -4.84
N LEU A 210 8.87 -6.04 -5.79
CA LEU A 210 8.15 -6.52 -6.98
C LEU A 210 9.04 -7.36 -7.91
N ALA A 211 10.34 -7.01 -8.03
CA ALA A 211 11.31 -7.72 -8.85
C ALA A 211 11.98 -8.92 -8.14
N GLY A 212 11.72 -9.11 -6.82
CA GLY A 212 12.46 -10.09 -6.03
C GLY A 212 13.95 -9.76 -5.92
N ALA A 213 14.30 -8.45 -5.87
CA ALA A 213 15.67 -7.94 -5.92
C ALA A 213 16.36 -7.85 -4.54
N ILE A 214 15.69 -8.25 -3.45
CA ILE A 214 16.26 -8.16 -2.09
C ILE A 214 17.65 -8.84 -2.01
N PRO A 215 17.86 -10.08 -2.50
CA PRO A 215 19.18 -10.71 -2.45
C PRO A 215 20.27 -9.94 -3.23
N ALA A 216 19.93 -9.39 -4.38
CA ALA A 216 20.87 -8.59 -5.18
C ALA A 216 21.20 -7.25 -4.49
N SER A 217 20.22 -6.61 -3.87
CA SER A 217 20.42 -5.40 -3.06
C SER A 217 21.28 -5.68 -1.83
N MET A 218 21.10 -6.84 -1.17
CA MET A 218 21.94 -7.27 -0.04
C MET A 218 23.40 -7.44 -0.48
N ALA A 219 23.64 -8.15 -1.57
CA ALA A 219 24.99 -8.36 -2.10
C ALA A 219 25.69 -7.04 -2.46
N LEU A 220 24.97 -6.07 -3.02
CA LEU A 220 25.48 -4.72 -3.26
C LEU A 220 25.80 -3.99 -1.96
N ALA A 221 24.91 -4.05 -0.97
CA ALA A 221 25.09 -3.40 0.33
C ALA A 221 26.33 -3.96 1.05
N GLU A 222 26.49 -5.27 1.09
CA GLU A 222 27.63 -5.96 1.70
C GLU A 222 28.93 -5.64 0.96
N ARG A 223 28.90 -5.66 -0.39
CA ARG A 223 30.07 -5.38 -1.22
C ARG A 223 30.59 -3.96 -1.00
N LEU A 224 29.68 -3.00 -0.85
CA LEU A 224 30.00 -1.57 -0.69
C LEU A 224 30.08 -1.12 0.78
N SER A 225 29.70 -1.96 1.75
CA SER A 225 29.37 -1.56 3.14
C SER A 225 28.45 -0.34 3.17
N ALA A 226 27.43 -0.35 2.30
CA ALA A 226 26.49 0.74 2.14
C ALA A 226 25.29 0.55 3.05
N PRO A 227 24.90 1.51 3.90
CA PRO A 227 23.64 1.45 4.60
C PRO A 227 22.47 1.45 3.61
N VAL A 228 21.43 0.69 3.96
CA VAL A 228 20.23 0.56 3.13
C VAL A 228 19.06 1.24 3.82
N CYS A 229 18.56 2.31 3.20
CA CYS A 229 17.29 2.92 3.53
C CYS A 229 16.19 2.31 2.66
N VAL A 230 14.94 2.35 3.13
CA VAL A 230 13.80 1.94 2.33
C VAL A 230 12.80 3.09 2.19
N GLY A 231 11.98 3.05 1.15
CA GLY A 231 10.93 4.04 0.93
C GLY A 231 9.83 3.95 2.00
N TYR A 232 9.06 5.01 2.17
CA TYR A 232 7.91 5.05 3.07
C TYR A 232 6.95 3.88 2.80
N GLN A 233 6.59 3.14 3.84
CA GLN A 233 5.73 1.95 3.78
C GLN A 233 6.27 0.80 2.91
N HIS A 234 7.61 0.69 2.81
CA HIS A 234 8.30 -0.42 2.16
C HIS A 234 9.35 -1.06 3.08
N ASN A 235 9.01 -1.20 4.38
CA ASN A 235 9.90 -1.76 5.39
C ASN A 235 10.33 -3.20 5.08
N ASP A 236 9.62 -3.88 4.20
CA ASP A 236 9.90 -5.22 3.69
C ASP A 236 10.83 -5.25 2.45
N ALA A 237 11.34 -4.10 2.03
CA ALA A 237 12.25 -4.03 0.88
C ALA A 237 13.72 -4.35 1.22
N PHE A 238 14.02 -4.68 2.46
CA PHE A 238 15.34 -5.14 2.92
C PHE A 238 15.20 -5.86 4.27
N PRO A 239 16.03 -6.91 4.57
CA PRO A 239 15.92 -7.62 5.85
C PRO A 239 16.20 -6.72 7.06
N GLY A 240 15.26 -6.68 8.00
CA GLY A 240 15.34 -5.82 9.18
C GLY A 240 16.45 -6.18 10.16
N SER A 241 16.82 -7.46 10.23
CA SER A 241 17.93 -7.97 11.06
C SER A 241 19.31 -7.65 10.50
N HIS A 242 19.40 -7.24 9.22
CA HIS A 242 20.70 -6.99 8.58
C HIS A 242 21.43 -5.79 9.20
N PRO A 243 22.75 -5.88 9.52
CA PRO A 243 23.52 -4.80 10.15
C PRO A 243 23.44 -3.46 9.38
N LEU A 244 23.39 -3.50 8.06
CA LEU A 244 23.35 -2.31 7.21
C LEU A 244 21.93 -1.75 6.98
N PHE A 245 20.87 -2.37 7.51
CA PHE A 245 19.51 -1.82 7.42
C PHE A 245 19.38 -0.56 8.25
N ALA A 246 19.09 0.56 7.63
CA ALA A 246 18.98 1.88 8.25
C ALA A 246 17.52 2.30 8.56
N GLY A 247 16.55 1.57 8.00
CA GLY A 247 15.12 1.82 8.20
C GLY A 247 14.46 2.68 7.13
N PRO A 248 13.15 2.90 7.25
CA PRO A 248 12.37 3.65 6.27
C PRO A 248 12.61 5.16 6.36
N LEU A 249 12.61 5.82 5.21
CA LEU A 249 12.59 7.28 5.09
C LEU A 249 11.13 7.81 5.10
N GLY A 250 10.99 9.12 5.06
CA GLY A 250 9.70 9.79 4.93
C GLY A 250 8.93 9.89 6.24
N TYR A 251 7.63 10.02 6.14
CA TYR A 251 6.74 10.36 7.24
C TYR A 251 6.83 9.36 8.41
N ASN A 252 7.22 9.87 9.59
CA ASN A 252 7.48 9.09 10.80
C ASN A 252 8.41 7.87 10.59
N GLY A 253 9.36 7.97 9.68
CA GLY A 253 10.32 6.90 9.40
C GLY A 253 11.45 6.81 10.42
N SER A 254 12.59 6.28 9.99
CA SER A 254 13.79 6.11 10.78
C SER A 254 14.66 7.36 10.75
N LYS A 255 14.89 7.98 11.90
CA LYS A 255 15.87 9.09 12.01
C LYS A 255 17.27 8.62 11.66
N ALA A 256 17.64 7.37 12.01
CA ALA A 256 18.91 6.79 11.60
C ALA A 256 19.05 6.73 10.08
N GLY A 257 18.02 6.31 9.36
CA GLY A 257 18.01 6.32 7.90
C GLY A 257 18.20 7.72 7.34
N MET A 258 17.53 8.73 7.91
CA MET A 258 17.65 10.13 7.51
C MET A 258 19.06 10.69 7.75
N GLU A 259 19.66 10.43 8.91
CA GLU A 259 21.02 10.87 9.24
C GLU A 259 22.09 10.18 8.39
N LEU A 260 21.88 8.90 8.02
CA LEU A 260 22.81 8.15 7.20
C LEU A 260 22.76 8.59 5.73
N ILE A 261 21.57 8.75 5.15
CA ILE A 261 21.46 9.21 3.76
C ILE A 261 21.96 10.64 3.60
N ALA A 262 21.84 11.49 4.62
CA ALA A 262 22.38 12.85 4.61
C ALA A 262 23.90 12.92 4.42
N LYS A 263 24.62 11.82 4.75
CA LYS A 263 26.09 11.71 4.59
C LYS A 263 26.51 11.21 3.21
N ALA A 264 25.54 10.79 2.38
CA ALA A 264 25.85 10.14 1.11
C ALA A 264 26.54 11.08 0.12
N ASP A 265 27.59 10.58 -0.52
CA ASP A 265 28.16 11.18 -1.74
C ASP A 265 27.64 10.50 -3.02
N VAL A 266 27.18 9.24 -2.91
CA VAL A 266 26.48 8.52 -3.97
C VAL A 266 25.24 7.83 -3.39
N VAL A 267 24.07 7.99 -4.01
CA VAL A 267 22.83 7.27 -3.67
C VAL A 267 22.43 6.38 -4.84
N LEU A 268 22.32 5.07 -4.59
CA LEU A 268 21.68 4.13 -5.51
C LEU A 268 20.19 4.02 -5.14
N ALA A 269 19.35 4.70 -5.88
CA ALA A 269 17.90 4.65 -5.75
C ALA A 269 17.36 3.48 -6.60
N LEU A 270 17.16 2.33 -5.97
CA LEU A 270 16.83 1.07 -6.63
C LEU A 270 15.31 0.80 -6.58
N GLY A 271 14.66 0.77 -7.75
CA GLY A 271 13.24 0.49 -7.86
C GLY A 271 12.36 1.49 -7.11
N THR A 272 12.74 2.77 -7.12
CA THR A 272 12.02 3.84 -6.46
C THR A 272 11.92 5.08 -7.34
N ARG A 273 10.74 5.64 -7.44
CA ARG A 273 10.46 6.89 -8.18
C ARG A 273 10.86 8.16 -7.42
N LEU A 274 11.46 8.03 -6.22
CA LEU A 274 11.92 9.14 -5.39
C LEU A 274 10.81 10.18 -5.11
N ASN A 275 9.57 9.72 -4.90
CA ASN A 275 8.45 10.65 -4.74
C ASN A 275 8.65 11.59 -3.54
N PRO A 276 8.10 12.82 -3.58
CA PRO A 276 8.29 13.80 -2.53
C PRO A 276 7.86 13.33 -1.14
N PHE A 277 6.78 12.54 -1.05
CA PHE A 277 6.27 12.05 0.23
C PHE A 277 7.23 11.04 0.90
N SER A 278 7.83 10.13 0.11
CA SER A 278 8.83 9.17 0.64
C SER A 278 10.18 9.82 1.00
N THR A 279 10.39 11.07 0.62
CA THR A 279 11.63 11.81 0.92
C THR A 279 11.35 13.08 1.74
N LEU A 280 10.21 13.14 2.45
CA LEU A 280 9.87 14.26 3.32
C LEU A 280 10.90 14.40 4.46
N PRO A 281 11.34 15.62 4.77
CA PRO A 281 12.07 15.92 5.99
C PRO A 281 11.32 15.44 7.23
N GLY A 282 12.04 14.89 8.21
CA GLY A 282 11.48 14.45 9.48
C GLY A 282 12.38 14.77 10.64
N TYR A 283 11.83 14.83 11.85
CA TYR A 283 12.58 15.11 13.08
C TYR A 283 13.44 16.39 13.01
N GLY A 284 12.98 17.40 12.26
CA GLY A 284 13.72 18.65 12.05
C GLY A 284 14.91 18.57 11.08
N ILE A 285 15.11 17.43 10.39
CA ILE A 285 16.26 17.20 9.50
C ILE A 285 15.83 17.34 8.04
N ASP A 286 16.44 18.28 7.29
CA ASP A 286 16.43 18.29 5.81
C ASP A 286 17.56 17.35 5.33
N TYR A 287 17.26 16.08 5.26
CA TYR A 287 18.24 15.02 5.11
C TYR A 287 18.63 14.70 3.66
N TRP A 288 17.93 15.24 2.66
CA TRP A 288 18.25 14.87 1.28
C TRP A 288 19.64 15.40 0.87
N PRO A 289 20.58 14.53 0.42
CA PRO A 289 21.96 14.92 0.18
C PRO A 289 22.09 15.72 -1.11
N LYS A 290 22.08 17.06 -1.03
CA LYS A 290 22.08 17.99 -2.17
C LYS A 290 23.31 17.86 -3.09
N GLY A 291 24.44 17.42 -2.55
CA GLY A 291 25.70 17.24 -3.31
C GLY A 291 25.95 15.83 -3.83
N ALA A 292 25.12 14.87 -3.49
CA ALA A 292 25.32 13.48 -3.87
C ALA A 292 25.05 13.23 -5.35
N LYS A 293 25.77 12.26 -5.92
CA LYS A 293 25.45 11.69 -7.22
C LYS A 293 24.31 10.68 -7.07
N ILE A 294 23.22 10.86 -7.79
CA ILE A 294 22.06 9.99 -7.71
C ILE A 294 22.03 9.06 -8.91
N ILE A 295 22.04 7.76 -8.66
CA ILE A 295 21.80 6.71 -9.65
C ILE A 295 20.35 6.24 -9.43
N GLN A 296 19.47 6.42 -10.41
CA GLN A 296 18.08 6.00 -10.30
C GLN A 296 17.79 4.84 -11.24
N VAL A 297 17.25 3.76 -10.68
CA VAL A 297 16.81 2.56 -11.40
C VAL A 297 15.29 2.45 -11.29
N ASP A 298 14.61 2.48 -12.40
CA ASP A 298 13.15 2.26 -12.47
C ASP A 298 12.81 1.51 -13.76
N ILE A 299 11.79 0.68 -13.75
CA ILE A 299 11.32 -0.03 -14.94
C ILE A 299 10.51 0.89 -15.88
N ASN A 300 9.94 1.96 -15.33
CA ASN A 300 9.19 2.97 -16.09
C ASN A 300 10.08 4.19 -16.39
N PRO A 301 10.39 4.45 -17.68
CA PRO A 301 11.22 5.59 -18.08
C PRO A 301 10.66 6.94 -17.63
N ASP A 302 9.35 7.09 -17.54
CA ASP A 302 8.69 8.35 -17.13
C ASP A 302 8.95 8.72 -15.66
N ARG A 303 9.51 7.81 -14.87
CA ARG A 303 9.85 8.03 -13.45
C ARG A 303 11.30 8.47 -13.24
N ILE A 304 12.14 8.31 -14.24
CA ILE A 304 13.57 8.66 -14.16
C ILE A 304 13.73 10.19 -14.16
N GLY A 305 14.36 10.73 -13.13
CA GLY A 305 14.61 12.18 -12.99
C GLY A 305 13.37 13.05 -12.73
N LEU A 306 12.21 12.43 -12.44
CA LEU A 306 10.94 13.17 -12.29
C LEU A 306 10.93 14.15 -11.11
N THR A 307 11.56 13.79 -9.99
CA THR A 307 11.45 14.56 -8.74
C THR A 307 12.78 15.04 -8.18
N LYS A 308 13.88 14.45 -8.58
CA LYS A 308 15.23 14.76 -8.12
C LYS A 308 16.17 14.87 -9.32
N THR A 309 17.15 15.76 -9.25
CA THR A 309 18.25 15.76 -10.22
C THR A 309 19.06 14.49 -10.07
N ILE A 310 19.23 13.76 -11.14
CA ILE A 310 19.95 12.50 -11.18
C ILE A 310 21.25 12.61 -11.98
N SER A 311 22.23 11.75 -11.67
CA SER A 311 23.49 11.64 -12.40
C SER A 311 23.45 10.51 -13.43
N VAL A 312 22.81 9.38 -13.10
CA VAL A 312 22.64 8.24 -13.98
C VAL A 312 21.22 7.72 -13.88
N GLY A 313 20.51 7.62 -15.00
CA GLY A 313 19.20 6.99 -15.11
C GLY A 313 19.28 5.65 -15.80
N ILE A 314 18.74 4.59 -15.19
CA ILE A 314 18.74 3.24 -15.74
C ILE A 314 17.30 2.74 -15.84
N VAL A 315 16.82 2.56 -17.07
CA VAL A 315 15.52 1.93 -17.30
C VAL A 315 15.69 0.41 -17.28
N GLY A 316 15.25 -0.23 -16.20
CA GLY A 316 15.46 -1.66 -16.05
C GLY A 316 14.80 -2.28 -14.82
N ASP A 317 14.71 -3.60 -14.84
CA ASP A 317 14.27 -4.41 -13.70
C ASP A 317 15.28 -4.29 -12.55
N ALA A 318 14.79 -4.00 -11.35
CA ALA A 318 15.65 -3.73 -10.19
C ALA A 318 16.63 -4.88 -9.88
N LYS A 319 16.19 -6.15 -10.06
CA LYS A 319 17.05 -7.32 -9.83
C LYS A 319 18.15 -7.42 -10.88
N LYS A 320 17.78 -7.40 -12.15
CA LYS A 320 18.74 -7.52 -13.26
C LYS A 320 19.78 -6.39 -13.25
N VAL A 321 19.34 -5.15 -12.99
CA VAL A 321 20.24 -4.00 -12.91
C VAL A 321 21.17 -4.10 -11.70
N ALA A 322 20.66 -4.49 -10.52
CA ALA A 322 21.48 -4.66 -9.33
C ALA A 322 22.56 -5.76 -9.53
N GLU A 323 22.20 -6.89 -10.12
CA GLU A 323 23.12 -7.97 -10.46
C GLU A 323 24.18 -7.51 -11.49
N ALA A 324 23.78 -6.75 -12.50
CA ALA A 324 24.68 -6.23 -13.52
C ALA A 324 25.66 -5.18 -12.95
N ILE A 325 25.21 -4.29 -12.08
CA ILE A 325 26.08 -3.34 -11.37
C ILE A 325 27.07 -4.10 -10.50
N LEU A 326 26.62 -5.08 -9.71
CA LEU A 326 27.46 -5.88 -8.83
C LEU A 326 28.59 -6.57 -9.61
N ALA A 327 28.27 -7.13 -10.78
CA ALA A 327 29.25 -7.80 -11.64
C ALA A 327 30.33 -6.86 -12.21
N GLN A 328 30.06 -5.56 -12.31
CA GLN A 328 30.97 -4.54 -12.83
C GLN A 328 31.71 -3.74 -11.75
N LEU A 329 31.37 -3.93 -10.46
CA LEU A 329 32.13 -3.26 -9.39
C LEU A 329 33.58 -3.69 -9.39
N SER A 330 34.51 -2.74 -9.18
CA SER A 330 35.94 -3.04 -9.03
C SER A 330 36.18 -3.98 -7.84
N GLY A 331 37.28 -4.75 -7.88
CA GLY A 331 37.65 -5.69 -6.81
C GLY A 331 37.85 -5.04 -5.45
N THR A 332 38.15 -3.74 -5.41
CA THR A 332 38.37 -2.93 -4.20
C THR A 332 37.19 -2.01 -3.87
N ALA A 333 36.08 -2.06 -4.62
CA ALA A 333 34.92 -1.23 -4.35
C ALA A 333 34.43 -1.43 -2.91
N GLY A 334 34.25 -0.33 -2.18
CA GLY A 334 33.77 -0.34 -0.79
C GLY A 334 34.84 -0.67 0.28
N ASP A 335 36.09 -1.00 -0.06
CA ASP A 335 37.13 -1.36 0.92
C ASP A 335 37.67 -0.13 1.65
N GLU A 336 37.87 0.96 0.92
CA GLU A 336 38.29 2.23 1.56
C GLU A 336 37.24 2.73 2.54
N GLY A 337 37.66 3.01 3.78
CA GLY A 337 36.80 3.50 4.85
C GLY A 337 35.71 2.52 5.33
N ARG A 338 35.75 1.24 4.95
CA ARG A 338 34.75 0.21 5.33
C ARG A 338 34.45 0.21 6.82
N ALA A 339 35.47 0.01 7.65
CA ALA A 339 35.31 -0.08 9.10
C ALA A 339 34.68 1.20 9.71
N ALA A 340 35.06 2.38 9.21
CA ALA A 340 34.50 3.64 9.65
C ALA A 340 33.03 3.81 9.25
N ARG A 341 32.64 3.36 8.05
CA ARG A 341 31.23 3.35 7.62
C ARG A 341 30.39 2.43 8.48
N GLU A 342 30.83 1.18 8.66
CA GLU A 342 30.12 0.19 9.47
C GLU A 342 29.96 0.65 10.93
N ALA A 343 31.01 1.25 11.52
CA ALA A 343 30.94 1.85 12.85
C ALA A 343 29.95 3.03 12.90
N THR A 344 29.94 3.90 11.88
CA THR A 344 28.99 5.02 11.76
C THR A 344 27.55 4.48 11.69
N VAL A 345 27.29 3.47 10.88
CA VAL A 345 25.96 2.84 10.75
C VAL A 345 25.51 2.27 12.08
N ALA A 346 26.36 1.47 12.74
CA ALA A 346 26.03 0.86 14.01
C ALA A 346 25.75 1.89 15.11
N GLN A 347 26.57 2.93 15.23
CA GLN A 347 26.39 4.01 16.19
C GLN A 347 25.09 4.78 15.96
N THR A 348 24.82 5.17 14.72
CA THR A 348 23.61 5.94 14.36
C THR A 348 22.33 5.13 14.62
N LYS A 349 22.33 3.84 14.28
CA LYS A 349 21.22 2.92 14.58
C LYS A 349 20.97 2.75 16.07
N SER A 350 22.06 2.59 16.86
CA SER A 350 21.97 2.45 18.32
C SER A 350 21.39 3.72 18.96
N ALA A 351 21.85 4.89 18.56
CA ALA A 351 21.32 6.18 19.04
C ALA A 351 19.83 6.33 18.73
N TRP A 352 19.41 5.98 17.49
CA TRP A 352 18.00 6.01 17.11
C TRP A 352 17.16 5.02 17.91
N ALA A 353 17.63 3.79 18.12
CA ALA A 353 16.91 2.81 18.92
C ALA A 353 16.66 3.28 20.37
N GLN A 354 17.64 3.95 20.97
CA GLN A 354 17.51 4.56 22.30
C GLN A 354 16.50 5.73 22.28
N GLN A 355 16.59 6.61 21.30
CA GLN A 355 15.66 7.73 21.15
C GLN A 355 14.23 7.23 20.90
N LEU A 356 14.04 6.24 20.01
CA LEU A 356 12.72 5.66 19.73
C LEU A 356 12.12 5.00 20.98
N ALA A 357 12.95 4.43 21.85
CA ALA A 357 12.47 3.86 23.11
C ALA A 357 12.06 4.95 24.11
N SER A 358 12.77 6.08 24.17
CA SER A 358 12.36 7.20 25.04
C SER A 358 11.06 7.84 24.59
N MET A 359 10.81 7.90 23.28
CA MET A 359 9.55 8.44 22.71
C MET A 359 8.30 7.62 23.06
N ASP A 360 8.44 6.39 23.58
CA ASP A 360 7.29 5.62 24.08
C ASP A 360 6.63 6.32 25.28
N HIS A 361 7.39 7.09 26.06
CA HIS A 361 6.96 7.75 27.29
C HIS A 361 7.04 9.28 27.24
N GLU A 362 7.91 9.81 26.41
CA GLU A 362 8.17 11.25 26.28
C GLU A 362 8.09 11.65 24.80
N ASP A 363 7.46 12.76 24.50
CA ASP A 363 7.41 13.26 23.13
C ASP A 363 8.57 14.24 22.89
N ASP A 364 9.42 13.91 21.91
CA ASP A 364 10.53 14.75 21.48
C ASP A 364 10.10 15.83 20.45
N ASP A 365 8.79 16.05 20.24
CA ASP A 365 8.34 17.12 19.34
C ASP A 365 8.36 18.47 20.07
N PRO A 366 9.38 19.31 19.87
CA PRO A 366 9.53 20.58 20.59
C PRO A 366 8.51 21.64 20.22
N GLY A 367 7.51 21.31 19.39
CA GLY A 367 6.61 22.30 18.81
C GLY A 367 5.17 22.28 19.28
N THR A 368 4.72 21.29 20.04
CA THR A 368 3.31 21.24 20.45
C THR A 368 3.12 20.81 21.91
N THR A 369 2.36 21.60 22.67
CA THR A 369 1.84 21.22 24.00
C THR A 369 0.67 20.22 23.91
N TRP A 370 0.28 19.81 22.68
CA TRP A 370 -0.86 18.93 22.47
C TRP A 370 -0.64 17.55 23.08
N ASN A 371 0.52 16.95 22.82
CA ASN A 371 0.80 15.60 23.29
C ASN A 371 0.85 15.53 24.83
N GLU A 372 1.37 16.56 25.49
CA GLU A 372 1.31 16.67 26.96
C GLU A 372 -0.14 16.72 27.45
N ARG A 373 -1.00 17.52 26.80
CA ARG A 373 -2.43 17.61 27.13
C ARG A 373 -3.15 16.28 26.87
N ALA A 374 -2.83 15.60 25.77
CA ALA A 374 -3.44 14.31 25.41
C ALA A 374 -3.10 13.20 26.43
N ARG A 375 -1.86 13.15 26.90
CA ARG A 375 -1.43 12.26 27.98
C ARG A 375 -2.13 12.57 29.29
N ALA A 376 -2.17 13.82 29.67
CA ALA A 376 -2.81 14.26 30.91
C ALA A 376 -4.34 13.99 30.93
N ALA A 377 -4.99 14.05 29.76
CA ALA A 377 -6.43 13.78 29.63
C ALA A 377 -6.82 12.30 29.81
N LYS A 378 -5.93 11.37 29.43
CA LYS A 378 -6.13 9.92 29.48
C LYS A 378 -4.84 9.20 29.96
N PRO A 379 -4.40 9.43 31.19
CA PRO A 379 -3.10 8.96 31.68
C PRO A 379 -3.03 7.42 31.78
N GLU A 380 -4.17 6.74 31.85
CA GLU A 380 -4.26 5.28 31.91
C GLU A 380 -4.25 4.61 30.52
N TRP A 381 -4.29 5.39 29.44
CA TRP A 381 -4.29 4.85 28.09
C TRP A 381 -2.88 4.83 27.50
N MET A 382 -2.62 3.83 26.67
CA MET A 382 -1.35 3.74 25.94
C MET A 382 -1.15 4.94 25.01
N SER A 383 0.09 5.38 24.84
CA SER A 383 0.43 6.21 23.69
C SER A 383 0.37 5.38 22.39
N PRO A 384 0.22 6.00 21.21
CA PRO A 384 0.33 5.28 19.95
C PRO A 384 1.65 4.51 19.82
N ARG A 385 2.75 5.04 20.34
CA ARG A 385 4.08 4.40 20.33
C ARG A 385 4.15 3.19 21.26
N MET A 386 3.61 3.27 22.45
CA MET A 386 3.46 2.14 23.38
C MET A 386 2.66 1.00 22.72
N ALA A 387 1.55 1.32 22.04
CA ALA A 387 0.77 0.32 21.32
C ALA A 387 1.58 -0.36 20.20
N TRP A 388 2.35 0.39 19.41
CA TRP A 388 3.24 -0.21 18.41
C TRP A 388 4.37 -1.04 19.02
N ARG A 389 4.87 -0.68 20.19
CA ARG A 389 5.86 -1.49 20.92
C ARG A 389 5.27 -2.83 21.36
N ALA A 390 4.04 -2.82 21.88
CA ALA A 390 3.31 -4.03 22.24
C ALA A 390 3.05 -4.93 21.01
N ILE A 391 2.66 -4.33 19.88
CA ILE A 391 2.47 -5.02 18.61
C ILE A 391 3.78 -5.66 18.14
N GLN A 392 4.89 -4.92 18.14
CA GLN A 392 6.21 -5.42 17.74
C GLN A 392 6.66 -6.62 18.56
N ALA A 393 6.32 -6.66 19.86
CA ALA A 393 6.64 -7.76 20.76
C ALA A 393 5.81 -9.04 20.51
N ALA A 394 4.63 -8.90 19.89
CA ALA A 394 3.70 -10.01 19.62
C ALA A 394 3.71 -10.49 18.17
N LEU A 395 4.11 -9.63 17.23
CA LEU A 395 4.01 -9.91 15.80
C LEU A 395 5.01 -10.98 15.34
N PRO A 396 4.58 -12.10 14.74
CA PRO A 396 5.49 -13.09 14.15
C PRO A 396 6.30 -12.50 12.99
N LYS A 397 7.54 -12.93 12.83
CA LYS A 397 8.45 -12.42 11.78
C LYS A 397 7.97 -12.71 10.36
N GLU A 398 7.23 -13.79 10.19
CA GLU A 398 6.64 -14.22 8.91
C GLU A 398 5.32 -13.55 8.60
N ALA A 399 4.71 -12.83 9.54
CA ALA A 399 3.40 -12.23 9.36
C ALA A 399 3.37 -11.25 8.19
N ILE A 400 2.27 -11.27 7.45
CA ILE A 400 1.92 -10.19 6.52
C ILE A 400 1.10 -9.16 7.29
N ILE A 401 1.49 -7.91 7.20
CA ILE A 401 0.72 -6.83 7.80
C ILE A 401 0.13 -5.91 6.74
N SER A 402 -1.00 -5.34 7.06
CA SER A 402 -1.58 -4.23 6.32
C SER A 402 -1.76 -3.03 7.24
N SER A 403 -1.22 -1.90 6.83
CA SER A 403 -1.40 -0.63 7.53
C SER A 403 -2.35 0.25 6.74
N ASP A 404 -3.35 0.83 7.41
CA ASP A 404 -4.19 1.86 6.82
C ASP A 404 -3.45 3.21 6.74
N ILE A 405 -4.13 4.26 6.35
CA ILE A 405 -3.61 5.63 6.38
C ILE A 405 -4.05 6.35 7.67
N GLY A 406 -3.29 7.33 8.10
CA GLY A 406 -3.58 8.17 9.25
C GLY A 406 -2.45 8.26 10.26
N ASN A 407 -2.65 9.03 11.32
CA ASN A 407 -1.63 9.35 12.31
C ASN A 407 -1.01 8.11 12.98
N ASN A 408 -1.85 7.21 13.49
CA ASN A 408 -1.37 6.04 14.23
C ASN A 408 -0.62 5.03 13.34
N CYS A 409 -1.10 4.84 12.13
CA CYS A 409 -0.44 3.98 11.14
C CYS A 409 0.87 4.59 10.62
N ALA A 410 0.94 5.93 10.48
CA ALA A 410 2.15 6.62 10.12
C ALA A 410 3.23 6.53 11.21
N ILE A 411 2.85 6.68 12.50
CA ILE A 411 3.74 6.43 13.64
C ILE A 411 4.31 5.00 13.55
N GLY A 412 3.48 4.04 13.15
CA GLY A 412 3.86 2.65 12.94
C GLY A 412 4.98 2.44 11.91
N ASN A 413 5.24 3.39 11.01
CA ASN A 413 6.29 3.22 10.00
C ASN A 413 7.70 3.00 10.59
N ALA A 414 7.97 3.46 11.81
CA ALA A 414 9.25 3.29 12.48
C ALA A 414 9.44 1.91 13.16
N TYR A 415 8.41 1.10 13.33
CA TYR A 415 8.43 -0.09 14.21
C TYR A 415 8.57 -1.43 13.49
N PRO A 416 7.68 -1.83 12.53
CA PRO A 416 7.76 -3.14 11.94
C PRO A 416 8.98 -3.29 11.02
N SER A 417 9.61 -4.45 11.12
CA SER A 417 10.67 -4.87 10.22
C SER A 417 10.42 -6.31 9.75
N PHE A 418 10.91 -6.66 8.59
CA PHE A 418 10.64 -7.93 7.91
C PHE A 418 11.95 -8.55 7.43
N GLU A 419 11.98 -9.87 7.28
CA GLU A 419 13.14 -10.58 6.73
C GLU A 419 13.00 -10.85 5.22
N THR A 420 11.76 -10.79 4.71
CA THR A 420 11.44 -11.03 3.30
C THR A 420 10.44 -10.01 2.78
N GLY A 421 10.38 -9.85 1.45
CA GLY A 421 9.42 -8.97 0.79
C GLY A 421 7.99 -9.50 0.75
N ARG A 422 7.05 -8.67 0.30
CA ARG A 422 5.61 -8.93 0.21
C ARG A 422 4.94 -9.15 1.58
N LYS A 423 5.47 -8.50 2.59
CA LYS A 423 5.00 -8.61 3.98
C LYS A 423 4.35 -7.33 4.51
N TYR A 424 4.54 -6.20 3.82
CA TYR A 424 3.98 -4.92 4.23
C TYR A 424 3.07 -4.35 3.15
N LEU A 425 1.77 -4.37 3.43
CA LEU A 425 0.75 -3.76 2.58
C LEU A 425 0.36 -2.40 3.14
N ALA A 426 0.16 -1.43 2.27
CA ALA A 426 -0.29 -0.11 2.65
C ALA A 426 -0.97 0.57 1.44
N PRO A 427 -1.83 1.57 1.66
CA PRO A 427 -2.57 2.21 0.57
C PRO A 427 -1.67 3.06 -0.35
N GLY A 428 -0.39 3.17 -0.03
CA GLY A 428 0.60 3.88 -0.84
C GLY A 428 0.31 5.39 -0.92
N LEU A 429 0.72 5.99 -2.04
CA LEU A 429 0.63 7.45 -2.20
C LEU A 429 -0.77 7.97 -2.54
N PHE A 430 -1.66 7.12 -3.02
CA PHE A 430 -3.06 7.54 -3.18
C PHE A 430 -3.72 7.70 -1.82
N GLY A 431 -3.36 6.84 -0.85
CA GLY A 431 -3.65 6.99 0.57
C GLY A 431 -5.13 7.01 0.95
N PRO A 432 -6.00 6.15 0.41
CA PRO A 432 -7.38 6.08 0.87
C PRO A 432 -7.44 5.51 2.29
N CYS A 433 -8.31 6.06 3.12
CA CYS A 433 -8.74 5.42 4.35
C CYS A 433 -9.64 4.21 4.03
N GLY A 434 -9.66 3.21 4.92
CA GLY A 434 -10.44 1.99 4.76
C GLY A 434 -9.72 0.89 3.97
N TYR A 435 -8.39 0.98 3.81
CA TYR A 435 -7.57 0.00 3.10
C TYR A 435 -7.14 -1.19 3.98
N GLY A 436 -6.85 -0.95 5.26
CA GLY A 436 -6.19 -1.92 6.14
C GLY A 436 -6.92 -3.25 6.26
N LEU A 437 -8.22 -3.23 6.57
CA LEU A 437 -9.04 -4.42 6.71
C LEU A 437 -9.20 -5.20 5.39
N PRO A 438 -9.69 -4.61 4.30
CA PRO A 438 -9.92 -5.40 3.08
C PRO A 438 -8.63 -5.93 2.47
N SER A 439 -7.54 -5.16 2.45
CA SER A 439 -6.29 -5.64 1.87
C SER A 439 -5.69 -6.84 2.62
N ILE A 440 -5.84 -6.89 3.95
CA ILE A 440 -5.35 -8.04 4.72
C ILE A 440 -6.21 -9.29 4.50
N VAL A 441 -7.50 -9.13 4.25
CA VAL A 441 -8.39 -10.24 3.84
C VAL A 441 -7.90 -10.81 2.51
N GLY A 442 -7.63 -9.95 1.52
CA GLY A 442 -7.06 -10.38 0.24
C GLY A 442 -5.72 -11.10 0.38
N ALA A 443 -4.84 -10.61 1.25
CA ALA A 443 -3.57 -11.28 1.54
C ALA A 443 -3.78 -12.68 2.15
N LYS A 444 -4.74 -12.84 3.07
CA LYS A 444 -5.04 -14.14 3.69
C LYS A 444 -5.62 -15.15 2.69
N ILE A 445 -6.45 -14.68 1.75
CA ILE A 445 -6.93 -15.52 0.64
C ILE A 445 -5.74 -16.07 -0.17
N GLY A 446 -4.75 -15.24 -0.44
CA GLY A 446 -3.58 -15.64 -1.23
C GLY A 446 -2.51 -16.41 -0.47
N CYS A 447 -2.44 -16.22 0.85
CA CYS A 447 -1.41 -16.80 1.73
C CYS A 447 -2.07 -17.46 2.96
N PRO A 448 -2.85 -18.55 2.78
CA PRO A 448 -3.68 -19.14 3.84
C PRO A 448 -2.86 -19.64 5.05
N ASP A 449 -1.63 -20.08 4.83
CA ASP A 449 -0.75 -20.64 5.86
C ASP A 449 0.11 -19.58 6.57
N THR A 450 -0.07 -18.30 6.24
CA THR A 450 0.69 -17.20 6.83
C THR A 450 -0.21 -16.40 7.78
N PRO A 451 0.26 -16.05 8.99
CA PRO A 451 -0.48 -15.15 9.86
C PRO A 451 -0.58 -13.76 9.21
N VAL A 452 -1.76 -13.15 9.33
CA VAL A 452 -2.03 -11.83 8.77
C VAL A 452 -2.61 -10.90 9.82
N VAL A 453 -2.15 -9.64 9.85
CA VAL A 453 -2.62 -8.65 10.81
C VAL A 453 -2.87 -7.31 10.11
N GLY A 454 -4.11 -6.82 10.16
CA GLY A 454 -4.47 -5.48 9.70
C GLY A 454 -4.38 -4.45 10.81
N PHE A 455 -3.97 -3.23 10.46
CA PHE A 455 -3.91 -2.09 11.37
C PHE A 455 -4.65 -0.89 10.78
N ALA A 456 -5.53 -0.27 11.54
CA ALA A 456 -6.26 0.93 11.15
C ALA A 456 -6.52 1.84 12.34
N GLY A 457 -6.55 3.16 12.12
CA GLY A 457 -7.19 4.08 13.06
C GLY A 457 -8.70 3.90 13.04
N ASP A 458 -9.38 4.32 14.08
CA ASP A 458 -10.83 4.16 14.22
C ASP A 458 -11.64 4.86 13.12
N GLY A 459 -11.22 6.05 12.68
CA GLY A 459 -11.85 6.72 11.54
C GLY A 459 -11.69 5.97 10.23
N ALA A 460 -10.48 5.50 9.93
CA ALA A 460 -10.21 4.74 8.71
C ALA A 460 -10.94 3.38 8.72
N PHE A 461 -10.94 2.68 9.86
CA PHE A 461 -11.65 1.42 10.02
C PHE A 461 -13.15 1.58 9.83
N GLY A 462 -13.74 2.67 10.33
CA GLY A 462 -15.16 2.97 10.19
C GLY A 462 -15.65 2.99 8.73
N ILE A 463 -14.77 3.33 7.78
CA ILE A 463 -15.11 3.32 6.34
C ILE A 463 -15.30 1.89 5.81
N ALA A 464 -14.52 0.92 6.33
CA ALA A 464 -14.56 -0.48 5.88
C ALA A 464 -15.35 -1.39 6.84
N VAL A 465 -16.00 -0.86 7.87
CA VAL A 465 -16.65 -1.65 8.92
C VAL A 465 -17.74 -2.60 8.40
N THR A 466 -18.38 -2.25 7.29
CA THR A 466 -19.40 -3.10 6.65
C THR A 466 -18.86 -4.45 6.20
N GLU A 467 -17.54 -4.55 5.92
CA GLU A 467 -16.91 -5.82 5.53
C GLU A 467 -16.96 -6.88 6.63
N LEU A 468 -17.15 -6.50 7.90
CA LEU A 468 -17.36 -7.45 8.98
C LEU A 468 -18.56 -8.36 8.73
N THR A 469 -19.58 -7.90 8.02
CA THR A 469 -20.76 -8.69 7.64
C THR A 469 -20.44 -9.74 6.56
N ALA A 470 -19.48 -9.47 5.67
CA ALA A 470 -19.00 -10.42 4.68
C ALA A 470 -18.06 -11.44 5.31
N ILE A 471 -16.99 -10.98 5.98
CA ILE A 471 -15.96 -11.85 6.56
C ILE A 471 -16.43 -12.64 7.80
N GLY A 472 -17.61 -12.33 8.33
CA GLY A 472 -18.28 -13.14 9.37
C GLY A 472 -18.89 -14.43 8.82
N ARG A 473 -18.97 -14.61 7.51
CA ARG A 473 -19.47 -15.84 6.88
C ARG A 473 -18.40 -16.96 6.91
N PRO A 474 -18.83 -18.24 7.06
CA PRO A 474 -17.89 -19.36 7.26
C PRO A 474 -16.89 -19.61 6.12
N GLU A 475 -17.23 -19.21 4.91
CA GLU A 475 -16.37 -19.40 3.72
C GLU A 475 -15.20 -18.43 3.63
N TRP A 476 -15.21 -17.36 4.45
CA TRP A 476 -14.13 -16.38 4.45
C TRP A 476 -12.97 -16.80 5.35
N PRO A 477 -11.72 -16.51 4.96
CA PRO A 477 -10.57 -16.86 5.78
C PRO A 477 -10.49 -15.99 7.05
N ALA A 478 -9.99 -16.58 8.12
CA ALA A 478 -9.78 -15.88 9.38
C ALA A 478 -8.64 -14.87 9.31
N ILE A 479 -8.85 -13.69 9.89
CA ILE A 479 -7.86 -12.61 9.96
C ILE A 479 -7.77 -12.05 11.38
N THR A 480 -6.72 -11.27 11.65
CA THR A 480 -6.60 -10.45 12.86
C THR A 480 -6.61 -8.98 12.47
N GLN A 481 -7.45 -8.17 13.08
CA GLN A 481 -7.53 -6.73 12.85
C GLN A 481 -7.33 -5.96 14.16
N VAL A 482 -6.38 -5.05 14.19
CA VAL A 482 -6.18 -4.10 15.29
C VAL A 482 -6.72 -2.74 14.87
N VAL A 483 -7.56 -2.14 15.72
CA VAL A 483 -8.09 -0.80 15.56
C VAL A 483 -7.55 0.09 16.66
N PHE A 484 -6.74 1.08 16.31
CA PHE A 484 -6.28 2.11 17.23
C PHE A 484 -7.44 3.04 17.57
N ARG A 485 -7.96 2.93 18.78
CA ARG A 485 -9.16 3.61 19.22
C ARG A 485 -8.79 4.84 20.06
N ASN A 486 -8.87 6.02 19.47
CA ASN A 486 -8.61 7.30 20.14
C ASN A 486 -9.63 8.39 19.82
N TYR A 487 -10.70 8.06 19.12
CA TYR A 487 -11.85 8.92 18.85
C TYR A 487 -11.52 10.17 18.06
N GLN A 488 -10.58 10.09 17.10
CA GLN A 488 -10.20 11.27 16.31
C GLN A 488 -9.68 10.93 14.91
N TRP A 489 -9.84 11.88 14.02
CA TRP A 489 -9.08 11.97 12.77
C TRP A 489 -7.72 12.63 13.06
N GLY A 490 -6.77 11.86 13.59
CA GLY A 490 -5.54 12.39 14.17
C GLY A 490 -4.65 13.16 13.19
N ALA A 491 -4.59 12.76 11.92
CA ALA A 491 -3.80 13.48 10.92
C ALA A 491 -4.35 14.88 10.67
N GLU A 492 -5.66 15.04 10.58
CA GLU A 492 -6.33 16.34 10.36
C GLU A 492 -6.34 17.20 11.63
N LYS A 493 -6.49 16.56 12.79
CA LYS A 493 -6.36 17.25 14.08
C LYS A 493 -4.98 17.85 14.26
N ARG A 494 -3.92 17.15 13.82
CA ARG A 494 -2.55 17.66 13.79
C ARG A 494 -2.44 18.95 12.98
N ASN A 495 -3.07 19.00 11.82
CA ASN A 495 -3.09 20.20 10.97
C ASN A 495 -3.81 21.36 11.66
N SER A 496 -4.93 21.09 12.32
CA SER A 496 -5.67 22.11 13.08
C SER A 496 -4.84 22.67 14.23
N THR A 497 -4.11 21.82 14.95
CA THR A 497 -3.18 22.26 16.02
C THR A 497 -2.04 23.12 15.48
N LEU A 498 -1.47 22.79 14.31
CA LEU A 498 -0.32 23.51 13.75
C LEU A 498 -0.68 24.85 13.13
N TRP A 499 -1.86 24.99 12.52
CA TRP A 499 -2.16 26.13 11.65
C TRP A 499 -3.45 26.87 11.98
N TYR A 500 -4.33 26.31 12.82
CA TYR A 500 -5.67 26.83 13.05
C TYR A 500 -6.02 26.96 14.53
N ASP A 501 -5.02 27.12 15.40
CA ASP A 501 -5.18 27.39 16.84
C ASP A 501 -6.17 26.44 17.53
N ASP A 502 -6.04 25.12 17.24
CA ASP A 502 -6.91 24.05 17.77
C ASP A 502 -8.41 24.19 17.39
N ASN A 503 -8.72 24.84 16.28
CA ASN A 503 -10.09 24.88 15.77
C ASN A 503 -10.44 23.54 15.11
N PHE A 504 -11.00 22.62 15.89
CA PHE A 504 -11.30 21.26 15.47
C PHE A 504 -12.66 21.17 14.80
N VAL A 505 -12.68 21.01 13.47
CA VAL A 505 -13.91 20.86 12.68
C VAL A 505 -13.95 19.46 12.10
N GLY A 506 -14.89 18.61 12.57
CA GLY A 506 -15.07 17.24 12.09
C GLY A 506 -13.92 16.28 12.42
N THR A 507 -13.07 16.62 13.38
CA THR A 507 -11.90 15.79 13.75
C THR A 507 -12.17 14.82 14.88
N GLU A 508 -13.27 15.02 15.63
CA GLU A 508 -13.67 14.17 16.75
C GLU A 508 -14.63 13.07 16.29
N LEU A 509 -14.47 11.88 16.85
CA LEU A 509 -15.34 10.73 16.62
C LEU A 509 -16.10 10.37 17.88
N ASP A 510 -17.26 9.71 17.72
CA ASP A 510 -18.13 9.32 18.83
C ASP A 510 -17.49 8.25 19.72
N GLU A 511 -17.43 8.51 21.04
CA GLU A 511 -16.95 7.56 22.05
C GLU A 511 -17.93 6.39 22.29
N GLY A 512 -19.19 6.53 21.96
CA GLY A 512 -20.23 5.52 22.17
C GLY A 512 -20.14 4.30 21.25
N VAL A 513 -19.39 4.37 20.14
CA VAL A 513 -19.25 3.27 19.18
C VAL A 513 -18.15 2.32 19.64
N SER A 514 -18.44 0.99 19.69
CA SER A 514 -17.45 -0.07 19.90
C SER A 514 -17.37 -0.98 18.68
N TYR A 515 -16.23 -1.00 18.02
CA TYR A 515 -16.00 -1.90 16.89
C TYR A 515 -15.85 -3.36 17.32
N ALA A 516 -15.34 -3.62 18.53
CA ALA A 516 -15.32 -4.96 19.10
C ALA A 516 -16.74 -5.50 19.33
N ALA A 517 -17.67 -4.64 19.75
CA ALA A 517 -19.09 -5.04 19.88
C ALA A 517 -19.73 -5.31 18.51
N ILE A 518 -19.44 -4.48 17.49
CA ILE A 518 -19.90 -4.71 16.12
C ILE A 518 -19.34 -6.03 15.56
N ALA A 519 -18.06 -6.32 15.77
CA ALA A 519 -17.45 -7.58 15.35
C ALA A 519 -18.18 -8.80 15.97
N ARG A 520 -18.47 -8.75 17.28
CA ARG A 520 -19.27 -9.80 17.96
C ARG A 520 -20.67 -9.95 17.39
N ALA A 521 -21.32 -8.83 17.04
CA ALA A 521 -22.64 -8.86 16.41
C ALA A 521 -22.61 -9.48 14.99
N CYS A 522 -21.46 -9.45 14.31
CA CYS A 522 -21.23 -10.12 13.03
C CYS A 522 -20.73 -11.58 13.19
N GLY A 523 -20.71 -12.14 14.40
CA GLY A 523 -20.25 -13.52 14.65
C GLY A 523 -18.75 -13.70 14.79
N LEU A 524 -17.98 -12.60 14.86
CA LEU A 524 -16.53 -12.58 15.02
C LEU A 524 -16.12 -12.44 16.49
N GLN A 525 -14.84 -12.63 16.78
CA GLN A 525 -14.30 -12.28 18.09
C GLN A 525 -14.02 -10.76 18.17
N GLY A 526 -14.34 -10.16 19.29
CA GLY A 526 -14.09 -8.74 19.54
C GLY A 526 -13.50 -8.54 20.94
N VAL A 527 -12.31 -7.94 21.02
CA VAL A 527 -11.52 -7.73 22.24
C VAL A 527 -11.23 -6.25 22.41
N VAL A 528 -11.16 -5.77 23.66
CA VAL A 528 -10.70 -4.41 23.99
C VAL A 528 -9.46 -4.54 24.86
N ALA A 529 -8.36 -3.92 24.43
CA ALA A 529 -7.08 -3.89 25.13
C ALA A 529 -6.74 -2.45 25.55
N ARG A 530 -6.39 -2.23 26.81
CA ARG A 530 -6.14 -0.92 27.41
C ARG A 530 -4.68 -0.72 27.81
N THR A 531 -3.95 -1.82 28.02
CA THR A 531 -2.53 -1.79 28.40
C THR A 531 -1.67 -2.49 27.36
N MET A 532 -0.36 -2.27 27.42
CA MET A 532 0.60 -2.95 26.53
C MET A 532 0.53 -4.47 26.70
N GLU A 533 0.39 -4.94 27.94
CA GLU A 533 0.30 -6.36 28.29
C GLU A 533 -0.97 -6.97 27.70
N GLU A 534 -2.13 -6.30 27.89
CA GLU A 534 -3.41 -6.74 27.32
C GLU A 534 -3.35 -6.80 25.79
N LEU A 535 -2.76 -5.79 25.14
CA LEU A 535 -2.64 -5.74 23.68
C LEU A 535 -1.70 -6.84 23.16
N THR A 536 -0.55 -7.04 23.83
CA THR A 536 0.41 -8.08 23.47
C THR A 536 -0.22 -9.47 23.55
N GLU A 537 -0.92 -9.76 24.65
CA GLU A 537 -1.58 -11.06 24.85
C GLU A 537 -2.77 -11.25 23.90
N ALA A 538 -3.63 -10.24 23.76
CA ALA A 538 -4.75 -10.30 22.83
C ALA A 538 -4.28 -10.55 21.38
N LEU A 539 -3.19 -9.92 20.96
CA LEU A 539 -2.65 -10.11 19.61
C LEU A 539 -2.06 -11.53 19.43
N ARG A 540 -1.32 -12.05 20.41
CA ARG A 540 -0.82 -13.44 20.37
C ARG A 540 -1.95 -14.45 20.30
N GLN A 541 -2.98 -14.29 21.15
CA GLN A 541 -4.14 -15.16 21.15
C GLN A 541 -4.92 -15.07 19.84
N ALA A 542 -5.12 -13.86 19.30
CA ALA A 542 -5.82 -13.65 18.04
C ALA A 542 -5.09 -14.31 16.87
N ILE A 543 -3.76 -14.27 16.83
CA ILE A 543 -2.96 -14.96 15.81
C ILE A 543 -3.06 -16.48 15.96
N THR A 544 -3.04 -17.02 17.18
CA THR A 544 -3.26 -18.45 17.44
C THR A 544 -4.67 -18.85 16.99
N ASP A 545 -5.70 -18.09 17.36
CA ASP A 545 -7.09 -18.36 16.98
C ASP A 545 -7.28 -18.29 15.46
N GLN A 546 -6.58 -17.36 14.78
CA GLN A 546 -6.57 -17.25 13.32
C GLN A 546 -5.99 -18.52 12.67
N MET A 547 -4.82 -18.96 13.14
CA MET A 547 -4.05 -20.00 12.46
C MET A 547 -4.49 -21.42 12.82
N GLU A 548 -4.90 -21.66 14.09
CA GLU A 548 -5.23 -23.00 14.59
C GLU A 548 -6.74 -23.26 14.63
N HIS A 549 -7.55 -22.19 14.80
CA HIS A 549 -8.98 -22.34 15.03
C HIS A 549 -9.85 -21.70 13.94
N GLY A 550 -9.24 -21.03 12.96
CA GLY A 550 -9.97 -20.38 11.86
C GLY A 550 -10.91 -19.26 12.34
N LYS A 551 -10.53 -18.52 13.40
CA LYS A 551 -11.36 -17.45 13.98
C LYS A 551 -10.79 -16.09 13.69
N THR A 552 -11.63 -15.20 13.17
CA THR A 552 -11.30 -13.78 12.99
C THR A 552 -11.47 -13.04 14.31
N THR A 553 -10.45 -12.24 14.67
CA THR A 553 -10.47 -11.41 15.87
C THR A 553 -10.23 -9.94 15.53
N LEU A 554 -11.11 -9.07 16.02
CA LEU A 554 -10.91 -7.63 16.04
C LEU A 554 -10.51 -7.18 17.44
N ILE A 555 -9.40 -6.44 17.55
CA ILE A 555 -8.86 -5.89 18.79
C ILE A 555 -8.98 -4.37 18.74
N GLU A 556 -9.78 -3.78 19.63
CA GLU A 556 -9.75 -2.33 19.91
C GLU A 556 -8.59 -2.04 20.87
N ALA A 557 -7.53 -1.41 20.37
CA ALA A 557 -6.43 -0.93 21.19
C ALA A 557 -6.74 0.50 21.65
N MET A 558 -7.02 0.66 22.95
CA MET A 558 -7.35 1.97 23.52
C MET A 558 -6.09 2.79 23.71
N ILE A 559 -5.97 3.86 22.94
CA ILE A 559 -4.81 4.74 22.95
C ILE A 559 -5.23 6.19 23.17
N ASN A 560 -4.33 7.00 23.72
CA ASN A 560 -4.56 8.42 23.90
C ASN A 560 -4.52 9.18 22.55
N GLN A 561 -4.76 10.47 22.58
CA GLN A 561 -4.85 11.34 21.41
C GLN A 561 -3.52 11.96 20.98
N GLU A 562 -2.38 11.38 21.34
CA GLU A 562 -1.09 11.86 20.88
C GLU A 562 -0.95 11.80 19.36
N LEU A 563 -0.22 12.78 18.83
CA LEU A 563 -0.01 12.96 17.39
C LEU A 563 1.46 12.71 17.06
N GLY A 564 1.71 12.09 15.90
CA GLY A 564 3.06 11.92 15.37
C GLY A 564 3.64 13.21 14.79
N GLU A 565 4.88 13.14 14.30
CA GLU A 565 5.53 14.21 13.56
C GLU A 565 4.64 14.76 12.44
N PRO A 566 4.57 16.06 12.21
CA PRO A 566 3.83 16.63 11.09
C PRO A 566 4.50 16.29 9.75
N PHE A 567 3.71 15.87 8.77
CA PHE A 567 4.25 15.56 7.44
C PHE A 567 4.47 16.79 6.55
N ARG A 568 3.87 17.95 6.92
CA ARG A 568 4.03 19.21 6.21
C ARG A 568 4.19 20.35 7.21
N ARG A 569 5.40 20.85 7.35
CA ARG A 569 5.67 22.02 8.24
C ARG A 569 5.52 23.35 7.51
N ASP A 570 5.58 23.37 6.19
CA ASP A 570 5.68 24.55 5.34
C ASP A 570 4.55 24.69 4.30
N ALA A 571 3.72 23.66 4.14
CA ALA A 571 2.77 23.59 3.04
C ALA A 571 1.50 24.41 3.26
N MET A 572 1.15 24.71 4.51
CA MET A 572 0.00 25.55 4.84
C MET A 572 0.44 26.70 5.71
N LYS A 573 0.02 27.89 5.36
CA LYS A 573 0.20 29.09 6.17
C LYS A 573 -1.09 29.34 6.94
N LYS A 574 -0.96 30.01 8.10
CA LYS A 574 -2.15 30.49 8.83
C LYS A 574 -3.03 31.26 7.84
N PRO A 575 -4.34 30.97 7.79
CA PRO A 575 -5.24 31.65 6.87
C PRO A 575 -5.19 33.16 7.13
N VAL A 576 -5.30 33.94 6.07
CA VAL A 576 -5.53 35.38 6.18
C VAL A 576 -6.93 35.57 6.74
N GLU A 577 -7.09 36.40 7.76
CA GLU A 577 -8.44 36.79 8.23
C GLU A 577 -9.19 37.44 7.06
N VAL A 578 -10.32 36.83 6.70
CA VAL A 578 -11.22 37.36 5.68
C VAL A 578 -12.32 38.15 6.41
N ALA A 579 -12.27 39.46 6.30
CA ALA A 579 -13.32 40.32 6.84
C ALA A 579 -14.66 40.04 6.13
N GLY A 580 -15.74 39.98 6.89
CA GLY A 580 -17.11 39.86 6.35
C GLY A 580 -17.66 38.43 6.26
N ILE A 581 -17.06 37.42 6.92
CA ILE A 581 -17.71 36.12 7.15
C ILE A 581 -18.53 36.23 8.44
N ASP A 582 -19.84 36.48 8.28
CA ASP A 582 -20.80 36.44 9.38
C ASP A 582 -21.72 35.22 9.19
N PRO A 583 -21.79 34.30 10.18
CA PRO A 583 -22.75 33.19 10.11
C PRO A 583 -24.21 33.62 9.94
N ALA A 584 -24.58 34.84 10.35
CA ALA A 584 -25.92 35.38 10.15
C ALA A 584 -26.25 35.62 8.66
N ASP A 585 -25.24 35.93 7.85
CA ASP A 585 -25.38 36.13 6.40
C ASP A 585 -25.59 34.81 5.63
N MET A 586 -25.26 33.67 6.23
CA MET A 586 -25.42 32.33 5.64
C MET A 586 -26.81 31.70 5.84
N ARG A 587 -27.71 32.35 6.59
CA ARG A 587 -29.08 31.84 6.74
C ARG A 587 -29.82 32.00 5.43
N PRO A 588 -30.55 30.95 4.96
CA PRO A 588 -31.46 31.10 3.83
C PRO A 588 -32.42 32.26 4.13
N GLN A 589 -32.45 33.25 3.25
CA GLN A 589 -33.52 34.25 3.33
C GLN A 589 -34.83 33.50 3.19
N THR A 590 -35.64 33.45 4.22
CA THR A 590 -37.02 33.00 4.09
C THR A 590 -37.68 33.92 3.10
N VAL A 591 -37.98 33.37 1.90
CA VAL A 591 -38.88 34.06 0.96
C VAL A 591 -40.21 34.20 1.70
N ALA A 592 -40.57 35.46 2.03
CA ALA A 592 -41.83 35.80 2.66
C ALA A 592 -43.03 35.52 1.73
#